data_17706ba69f605df8916d97ee65be18a2
#
_entry.id   17706ba69f605df8916d97ee65be18a2
#
_cell.length_a   1.000
_cell.length_b   1.000
_cell.length_c   1.000
_cell.angle_alpha   90.00
_cell.angle_beta   90.00
_cell.angle_gamma   90.00
#
_symmetry.space_group_name_H-M   'P 1'
#
loop_
_entity.id
_entity.type
_entity.pdbx_description
1 polymer ?
#
loop_
_entity_poly.entity_id
_entity_poly.type
_entity_poly.pdbx_seq_one_letter_code
_entity_poly.pdbx_strand_id
1 'polypeptide(L)'
;MDSMPLILARVTVSGLAIINFLLLWLLVKQDSNGVQRRRMRRHAIFLPVEVDGKKGVKGLINDLSLGGCRIAGNLEVKHGQHLPLRLHLPGQGSPIVIERAAVRWVGKKDFGLQFISIPVRERARLGELLQWVA
;
A
#
# COMPACT_ATOMS: atom_id res chain seq x y z
N MET A 1 -0.74 39.79 33.40
CA MET A 1 -1.98 39.10 33.06
C MET A 1 -2.19 38.93 31.58
N ASP A 2 -1.67 39.82 30.75
CA ASP A 2 -1.72 39.67 29.31
C ASP A 2 -0.92 38.48 28.82
N SER A 3 0.13 38.11 29.56
CA SER A 3 0.88 36.89 29.23
C SER A 3 0.06 35.63 29.50
N MET A 4 -0.83 35.68 30.51
CA MET A 4 -1.66 34.54 30.84
C MET A 4 -2.75 34.26 29.81
N PRO A 5 -3.50 35.27 29.31
CA PRO A 5 -4.41 35.05 28.19
C PRO A 5 -3.69 34.58 26.93
N LEU A 6 -2.47 35.10 26.66
CA LEU A 6 -1.67 34.65 25.54
C LEU A 6 -1.21 33.21 25.72
N ILE A 7 -0.81 32.82 26.91
CA ILE A 7 -0.42 31.44 27.20
C ILE A 7 -1.64 30.53 27.11
N LEU A 8 -2.77 30.97 27.67
CA LEU A 8 -4.03 30.23 27.55
C LEU A 8 -4.49 30.12 26.10
N ALA A 9 -4.35 31.19 25.32
CA ALA A 9 -4.68 31.16 23.91
C ALA A 9 -3.79 30.16 23.17
N ARG A 10 -2.50 30.13 23.49
CA ARG A 10 -1.58 29.17 22.89
C ARG A 10 -1.92 27.74 23.28
N VAL A 11 -2.20 27.51 24.54
CA VAL A 11 -2.62 26.19 25.03
C VAL A 11 -3.96 25.80 24.41
N THR A 12 -4.87 26.73 24.30
CA THR A 12 -6.17 26.47 23.66
C THR A 12 -6.02 26.18 22.19
N VAL A 13 -5.17 26.92 21.48
CA VAL A 13 -4.88 26.67 20.07
C VAL A 13 -4.20 25.31 19.92
N SER A 14 -3.26 24.97 20.79
CA SER A 14 -2.63 23.66 20.78
C SER A 14 -3.63 22.56 21.09
N GLY A 15 -4.51 22.80 22.06
CA GLY A 15 -5.58 21.85 22.38
C GLY A 15 -6.56 21.66 21.24
N LEU A 16 -6.96 22.74 20.58
CA LEU A 16 -7.81 22.68 19.40
C LEU A 16 -7.12 21.98 18.24
N ALA A 17 -5.83 22.23 18.03
CA ALA A 17 -5.06 21.58 17.00
C ALA A 17 -4.95 20.07 17.27
N ILE A 18 -4.75 19.68 18.53
CA ILE A 18 -4.70 18.26 18.92
C ILE A 18 -6.08 17.62 18.73
N ILE A 19 -7.15 18.30 19.13
CA ILE A 19 -8.52 17.80 18.96
C ILE A 19 -8.86 17.67 17.48
N ASN A 20 -8.50 18.65 16.66
CA ASN A 20 -8.68 18.57 15.21
C ASN A 20 -7.88 17.44 14.59
N PHE A 21 -6.66 17.22 15.06
CA PHE A 21 -5.82 16.14 14.61
C PHE A 21 -6.41 14.78 14.96
N LEU A 22 -6.94 14.65 16.17
CA LEU A 22 -7.63 13.43 16.61
C LEU A 22 -8.90 13.20 15.82
N LEU A 23 -9.68 14.24 15.56
CA LEU A 23 -10.89 14.15 14.74
C LEU A 23 -10.56 13.75 13.31
N LEU A 24 -9.54 14.36 12.73
CA LEU A 24 -9.05 13.99 11.41
C LEU A 24 -8.56 12.54 11.36
N TRP A 25 -7.86 12.13 12.40
CA TRP A 25 -7.38 10.75 12.51
C TRP A 25 -8.52 9.76 12.66
N LEU A 26 -9.53 10.09 13.46
CA LEU A 26 -10.73 9.28 13.59
C LEU A 26 -11.52 9.21 12.30
N LEU A 27 -11.65 10.33 11.59
CA LEU A 27 -12.31 10.38 10.29
C LEU A 27 -11.56 9.54 9.26
N VAL A 28 -10.23 9.66 9.23
CA VAL A 28 -9.39 8.85 8.35
C VAL A 28 -9.51 7.36 8.72
N LYS A 29 -9.61 7.04 10.00
CA LYS A 29 -9.76 5.66 10.45
C LYS A 29 -11.13 5.09 10.12
N GLN A 30 -12.17 5.90 10.18
CA GLN A 30 -13.51 5.50 9.72
C GLN A 30 -13.53 5.32 8.20
N ASP A 31 -12.89 6.23 7.48
CA ASP A 31 -12.74 6.10 6.04
C ASP A 31 -11.92 4.88 5.65
N SER A 32 -10.94 4.48 6.47
CA SER A 32 -10.14 3.30 6.17
C SER A 32 -10.94 2.00 6.24
N ASN A 33 -12.02 1.96 7.00
CA ASN A 33 -12.89 0.78 7.07
C ASN A 33 -13.97 0.75 5.99
N GLY A 34 -14.29 1.89 5.36
CA GLY A 34 -15.32 1.98 4.34
C GLY A 34 -14.85 2.58 3.04
N VAL A 35 -14.23 3.75 3.09
CA VAL A 35 -13.88 4.55 1.93
C VAL A 35 -12.48 4.24 1.41
N GLN A 36 -11.55 3.80 2.26
CA GLN A 36 -10.23 3.39 1.79
C GLN A 36 -10.28 2.13 0.93
N ARG A 37 -11.22 1.24 1.18
CA ARG A 37 -11.48 0.12 0.27
C ARG A 37 -11.93 0.61 -1.11
N ARG A 38 -12.57 1.78 -1.20
CA ARG A 38 -12.99 2.41 -2.46
C ARG A 38 -11.88 3.23 -3.10
N ARG A 39 -10.99 3.85 -2.31
CA ARG A 39 -9.84 4.61 -2.82
C ARG A 39 -8.70 3.73 -3.30
N MET A 40 -8.50 2.59 -2.66
CA MET A 40 -7.58 1.56 -3.13
C MET A 40 -8.33 0.62 -4.07
N ARG A 41 -8.73 1.16 -5.20
CA ARG A 41 -9.37 0.35 -6.23
C ARG A 41 -8.44 -0.77 -6.64
N ARG A 42 -8.95 -1.97 -6.55
CA ARG A 42 -8.30 -3.13 -7.10
C ARG A 42 -8.58 -3.19 -8.59
N HIS A 43 -7.52 -3.31 -9.34
CA HIS A 43 -7.63 -3.43 -10.78
C HIS A 43 -7.33 -4.86 -11.17
N ALA A 44 -8.22 -5.46 -11.96
CA ALA A 44 -7.96 -6.74 -12.58
C ALA A 44 -6.89 -6.53 -13.66
N ILE A 45 -5.66 -6.85 -13.33
CA ILE A 45 -4.52 -6.67 -14.21
C ILE A 45 -3.64 -7.93 -14.12
N PHE A 46 -3.13 -8.36 -15.25
CA PHE A 46 -2.25 -9.52 -15.31
C PHE A 46 -0.82 -9.05 -15.55
N LEU A 47 0.01 -9.12 -14.53
CA LEU A 47 1.40 -8.72 -14.61
C LEU A 47 2.30 -9.84 -14.11
N PRO A 48 3.36 -10.17 -14.86
CA PRO A 48 4.40 -11.03 -14.32
C PRO A 48 5.09 -10.39 -13.13
N VAL A 49 5.36 -11.17 -12.10
CA VAL A 49 6.04 -10.70 -10.90
C VAL A 49 7.12 -11.67 -10.52
N GLU A 50 8.28 -11.16 -10.16
CA GLU A 50 9.32 -11.92 -9.50
C GLU A 50 9.17 -11.79 -8.00
N VAL A 51 9.16 -12.91 -7.31
CA VAL A 51 9.00 -12.98 -5.87
C VAL A 51 10.33 -13.35 -5.23
N ASP A 52 10.62 -12.72 -4.10
CA ASP A 52 11.83 -12.99 -3.31
C ASP A 52 13.16 -12.68 -4.04
N GLY A 53 13.12 -11.83 -5.06
CA GLY A 53 14.30 -11.38 -5.76
C GLY A 53 15.07 -12.48 -6.49
N LYS A 54 14.56 -13.70 -6.53
CA LYS A 54 15.18 -14.83 -7.22
C LYS A 54 14.69 -14.89 -8.66
N LYS A 55 15.64 -14.89 -9.59
CA LYS A 55 15.31 -15.15 -10.99
C LYS A 55 14.71 -16.54 -11.11
N GLY A 56 13.53 -16.62 -11.68
CA GLY A 56 12.85 -17.89 -11.92
C GLY A 56 11.70 -18.18 -10.95
N VAL A 57 11.61 -17.49 -9.81
CA VAL A 57 10.43 -17.58 -8.95
C VAL A 57 9.44 -16.55 -9.41
N LYS A 58 8.59 -16.92 -10.35
CA LYS A 58 7.65 -16.03 -10.99
C LYS A 58 6.23 -16.40 -10.62
N GLY A 59 5.42 -15.36 -10.40
CA GLY A 59 3.98 -15.48 -10.28
C GLY A 59 3.30 -14.54 -11.25
N LEU A 60 1.98 -14.56 -11.20
CA LEU A 60 1.16 -13.66 -12.00
C LEU A 60 0.29 -12.85 -11.06
N ILE A 61 0.44 -11.52 -11.10
CA ILE A 61 -0.48 -10.65 -10.40
C ILE A 61 -1.78 -10.63 -11.17
N ASN A 62 -2.88 -10.90 -10.49
CA ASN A 62 -4.22 -10.84 -11.08
C ASN A 62 -5.12 -9.81 -10.43
N ASP A 63 -4.62 -9.09 -9.44
CA ASP A 63 -5.34 -8.04 -8.74
C ASP A 63 -4.32 -7.12 -8.10
N LEU A 64 -4.38 -5.84 -8.37
CA LEU A 64 -3.37 -4.87 -7.98
C LEU A 64 -4.00 -3.58 -7.50
N SER A 65 -3.46 -3.05 -6.40
CA SER A 65 -3.82 -1.74 -5.86
C SER A 65 -2.57 -1.03 -5.36
N LEU A 66 -2.70 0.20 -4.91
CA LEU A 66 -1.59 0.92 -4.27
C LEU A 66 -1.14 0.27 -2.95
N GLY A 67 -2.03 -0.47 -2.30
CA GLY A 67 -1.74 -1.07 -1.00
C GLY A 67 -1.36 -2.53 -1.04
N GLY A 68 -1.53 -3.22 -2.15
CA GLY A 68 -1.23 -4.64 -2.22
C GLY A 68 -1.60 -5.29 -3.53
N CYS A 69 -1.43 -6.61 -3.56
CA CYS A 69 -1.74 -7.38 -4.75
C CYS A 69 -2.13 -8.80 -4.39
N ARG A 70 -2.71 -9.50 -5.36
CA ARG A 70 -2.96 -10.92 -5.31
C ARG A 70 -2.10 -11.59 -6.38
N ILE A 71 -1.37 -12.59 -5.98
CA ILE A 71 -0.47 -13.34 -6.86
C ILE A 71 -0.97 -14.77 -7.00
N ALA A 72 -1.12 -15.20 -8.24
CA ALA A 72 -1.40 -16.58 -8.58
C ALA A 72 -0.09 -17.28 -8.96
N GLY A 73 0.11 -18.46 -8.45
CA GLY A 73 1.31 -19.25 -8.75
C GLY A 73 1.53 -20.35 -7.73
N ASN A 74 2.37 -21.31 -8.11
CA ASN A 74 2.77 -22.43 -7.24
C ASN A 74 3.96 -22.02 -6.37
N LEU A 75 3.73 -21.03 -5.49
CA LEU A 75 4.74 -20.54 -4.56
C LEU A 75 4.36 -20.95 -3.15
N GLU A 76 5.30 -21.54 -2.44
CA GLU A 76 5.12 -21.82 -1.03
C GLU A 76 5.41 -20.58 -0.22
N VAL A 77 4.36 -19.95 0.27
CA VAL A 77 4.46 -18.77 1.13
C VAL A 77 3.68 -19.02 2.40
N LYS A 78 4.10 -18.34 3.47
CA LYS A 78 3.47 -18.44 4.78
C LYS A 78 2.85 -17.11 5.16
N HIS A 79 1.72 -17.16 5.84
CA HIS A 79 1.08 -15.99 6.41
C HIS A 79 2.08 -15.22 7.28
N GLY A 80 2.17 -13.90 7.06
CA GLY A 80 3.07 -13.03 7.79
C GLY A 80 4.49 -12.96 7.22
N GLN A 81 4.82 -13.77 6.23
CA GLN A 81 6.12 -13.74 5.59
C GLN A 81 6.29 -12.42 4.81
N HIS A 82 7.50 -11.85 4.86
CA HIS A 82 7.84 -10.64 4.11
C HIS A 82 8.67 -11.01 2.91
N LEU A 83 8.30 -10.48 1.76
CA LEU A 83 8.93 -10.79 0.49
C LEU A 83 9.16 -9.51 -0.31
N PRO A 84 10.32 -9.37 -0.97
CA PRO A 84 10.48 -8.35 -1.99
C PRO A 84 9.80 -8.79 -3.28
N LEU A 85 9.31 -7.83 -4.04
CA LEU A 85 8.62 -8.07 -5.31
C LEU A 85 9.19 -7.20 -6.41
N ARG A 86 9.18 -7.72 -7.63
CA ARG A 86 9.47 -6.94 -8.84
C ARG A 86 8.34 -7.16 -9.83
N LEU A 87 7.62 -6.11 -10.11
CA LEU A 87 6.50 -6.14 -11.05
C LEU A 87 7.00 -5.76 -12.44
N HIS A 88 6.84 -6.66 -13.38
CA HIS A 88 7.28 -6.44 -14.75
C HIS A 88 6.18 -5.77 -15.56
N LEU A 89 6.49 -4.59 -16.08
CA LEU A 89 5.55 -3.82 -16.89
C LEU A 89 5.70 -4.20 -18.36
N PRO A 90 4.58 -4.33 -19.10
CA PRO A 90 4.65 -4.58 -20.54
C PRO A 90 5.33 -3.41 -21.25
N GLY A 91 6.33 -3.72 -22.08
CA GLY A 91 7.00 -2.74 -22.90
C GLY A 91 7.92 -1.76 -22.18
N GLN A 92 8.15 -1.91 -20.90
CA GLN A 92 9.05 -1.06 -20.11
C GLN A 92 10.24 -1.85 -19.59
N GLY A 93 11.43 -1.22 -19.63
CA GLY A 93 12.66 -1.91 -19.32
C GLY A 93 12.88 -2.23 -17.84
N SER A 94 12.45 -1.37 -16.93
CA SER A 94 12.70 -1.57 -15.51
C SER A 94 11.43 -1.95 -14.75
N PRO A 95 11.49 -3.01 -13.92
CA PRO A 95 10.34 -3.39 -13.11
C PRO A 95 10.06 -2.39 -11.99
N ILE A 96 8.84 -2.39 -11.49
CA ILE A 96 8.50 -1.68 -10.25
C ILE A 96 8.98 -2.53 -9.09
N VAL A 97 9.83 -1.96 -8.24
CA VAL A 97 10.42 -2.66 -7.10
C VAL A 97 9.61 -2.34 -5.85
N ILE A 98 9.14 -3.39 -5.19
CA ILE A 98 8.53 -3.31 -3.87
C ILE A 98 9.52 -3.95 -2.90
N GLU A 99 10.08 -3.12 -2.01
CA GLU A 99 11.13 -3.58 -1.11
C GLU A 99 10.64 -4.66 -0.17
N ARG A 100 9.41 -4.52 0.32
CA ARG A 100 8.86 -5.47 1.27
C ARG A 100 7.34 -5.50 1.18
N ALA A 101 6.82 -6.69 0.99
CA ALA A 101 5.39 -6.98 1.04
C ALA A 101 5.14 -8.09 2.05
N ALA A 102 4.06 -8.02 2.78
CA ALA A 102 3.71 -9.02 3.78
C ALA A 102 2.56 -9.89 3.28
N VAL A 103 2.73 -11.19 3.42
CA VAL A 103 1.68 -12.16 3.08
C VAL A 103 0.57 -12.07 4.11
N ARG A 104 -0.64 -11.71 3.68
CA ARG A 104 -1.78 -11.53 4.57
C ARG A 104 -2.76 -12.69 4.55
N TRP A 105 -2.82 -13.41 3.45
CA TRP A 105 -3.63 -14.62 3.34
C TRP A 105 -3.01 -15.55 2.30
N VAL A 106 -3.28 -16.83 2.46
CA VAL A 106 -2.78 -17.87 1.55
C VAL A 106 -3.96 -18.74 1.14
N GLY A 107 -4.20 -18.84 -0.17
CA GLY A 107 -5.18 -19.73 -0.76
C GLY A 107 -4.51 -20.97 -1.37
N LYS A 108 -5.29 -21.74 -2.10
CA LYS A 108 -4.80 -22.96 -2.73
C LYS A 108 -3.88 -22.69 -3.92
N LYS A 109 -4.19 -21.67 -4.71
CA LYS A 109 -3.45 -21.31 -5.93
C LYS A 109 -3.01 -19.88 -5.97
N ASP A 110 -3.34 -19.11 -4.95
CA ASP A 110 -3.04 -17.69 -4.88
C ASP A 110 -2.79 -17.26 -3.44
N PHE A 111 -2.23 -16.08 -3.30
CA PHE A 111 -2.02 -15.46 -2.00
C PHE A 111 -2.07 -13.95 -2.14
N GLY A 112 -2.42 -13.29 -1.06
CA GLY A 112 -2.54 -11.84 -1.00
C GLY A 112 -1.42 -11.21 -0.21
N LEU A 113 -0.94 -10.10 -0.71
CA LEU A 113 0.17 -9.35 -0.15
C LEU A 113 -0.23 -7.91 0.11
N GLN A 114 0.21 -7.40 1.23
CA GLN A 114 0.15 -5.98 1.55
C GLN A 114 1.54 -5.37 1.36
N PHE A 115 1.62 -4.25 0.64
CA PHE A 115 2.87 -3.54 0.47
C PHE A 115 3.22 -2.81 1.76
N ILE A 116 4.39 -3.10 2.31
CA ILE A 116 4.86 -2.51 3.56
C ILE A 116 5.83 -1.37 3.29
N SER A 117 6.75 -1.58 2.34
CA SER A 117 7.77 -0.59 2.01
C SER A 117 7.97 -0.53 0.51
N ILE A 118 7.71 0.64 -0.06
CA ILE A 118 7.91 0.94 -1.47
C ILE A 118 8.70 2.23 -1.56
N PRO A 119 9.80 2.28 -2.34
CA PRO A 119 10.48 3.55 -2.60
C PRO A 119 9.52 4.56 -3.22
N VAL A 120 9.71 5.83 -2.89
CA VAL A 120 8.80 6.91 -3.33
C VAL A 120 8.67 6.94 -4.85
N ARG A 121 9.78 6.78 -5.56
CA ARG A 121 9.79 6.75 -7.03
C ARG A 121 8.97 5.57 -7.57
N GLU A 122 9.11 4.41 -6.97
CA GLU A 122 8.39 3.22 -7.40
C GLU A 122 6.91 3.31 -7.08
N ARG A 123 6.58 3.94 -5.97
CA ARG A 123 5.18 4.18 -5.61
C ARG A 123 4.50 5.11 -6.62
N ALA A 124 5.20 6.13 -7.10
CA ALA A 124 4.70 7.02 -8.14
C ALA A 124 4.47 6.25 -9.45
N ARG A 125 5.39 5.39 -9.82
CA ARG A 125 5.26 4.54 -11.01
C ARG A 125 4.06 3.60 -10.90
N LEU A 126 3.87 3.01 -9.73
CA LEU A 126 2.71 2.16 -9.46
C LEU A 126 1.40 2.94 -9.60
N GLY A 127 1.35 4.15 -9.06
CA GLY A 127 0.19 5.03 -9.19
C GLY A 127 -0.12 5.38 -10.64
N GLU A 128 0.90 5.68 -11.43
CA GLU A 128 0.73 5.93 -12.87
C GLU A 128 0.18 4.69 -13.59
N LEU A 129 0.73 3.52 -13.30
CA LEU A 129 0.24 2.28 -13.90
C LEU A 129 -1.24 2.07 -13.60
N LEU A 130 -1.65 2.28 -12.36
CA LEU A 130 -3.05 2.08 -11.96
C LEU A 130 -3.99 3.09 -12.60
N GLN A 131 -3.52 4.29 -12.92
CA GLN A 131 -4.31 5.25 -13.69
C GLN A 131 -4.56 4.79 -15.12
N TRP A 132 -3.59 4.11 -15.71
CA TRP A 132 -3.70 3.62 -17.08
C TRP A 132 -4.69 2.47 -17.24
N VAL A 133 -4.87 1.66 -16.21
CA VAL A 133 -5.77 0.49 -16.24
C VAL A 133 -7.13 0.78 -15.62
N ALA A 134 -7.34 2.01 -15.19
CA ALA A 134 -8.62 2.42 -14.59
C ALA A 134 -9.72 2.62 -15.66
#